data_7140502651eb3535257e1fdf6f2aa8e4
#
_entry.id   7140502651eb3535257e1fdf6f2aa8e4
#
_cell.length_a   1.000
_cell.length_b   1.000
_cell.length_c   1.000
_cell.angle_alpha   90.00
_cell.angle_beta   90.00
_cell.angle_gamma   90.00
#
_symmetry.space_group_name_H-M   'P 1'
#
loop_
_entity.id
_entity.type
_entity.pdbx_description
1 polymer ?
#
loop_
_entity_poly.entity_id
_entity_poly.type
_entity_poly.pdbx_seq_one_letter_code
_entity_poly.pdbx_strand_id
1 'polypeptide(L)'
;MKRNVIFWVGIKNENHNDKYGDFKYFEYTKATWKHFCKRFDCEFVEFNEPLQKDLTEYRVNWQKAIYAFDVIESLGIDYDQIALVDSTCMYKWDAPNFFELTDHKFVGWRDFDNMNWIYQSIQGYKPFFNDFKLNMTNYINSGFIIFNEAHRETMQSFKELYENNKQVFMQLQDVIVKKGNDQTPLNYWLQINNVDVKTDLPMAYKLTHMHRRDLFKYNWQLNVDQTPYFIKYGYNWIFNGIPKHERSQVIEQLWNFIKHNYE
;
A
#
# COMPACT_ATOMS: atom_id res chain seq x y z
N MET A 1 10.63 -22.10 -11.64
CA MET A 1 11.05 -21.66 -10.28
C MET A 1 10.11 -20.54 -9.89
N LYS A 2 9.49 -20.63 -8.71
CA LYS A 2 8.60 -19.57 -8.22
C LYS A 2 9.40 -18.29 -8.02
N ARG A 3 8.86 -17.16 -8.49
CA ARG A 3 9.47 -15.82 -8.33
C ARG A 3 8.63 -14.96 -7.40
N ASN A 4 9.24 -13.98 -6.77
CA ASN A 4 8.49 -12.97 -6.04
C ASN A 4 7.76 -12.05 -7.02
N VAL A 5 6.63 -11.52 -6.61
CA VAL A 5 5.78 -10.65 -7.43
C VAL A 5 5.67 -9.27 -6.78
N ILE A 6 5.92 -8.23 -7.55
CA ILE A 6 5.48 -6.87 -7.22
C ILE A 6 4.14 -6.65 -7.92
N PHE A 7 3.07 -6.61 -7.13
CA PHE A 7 1.72 -6.31 -7.58
C PHE A 7 1.45 -4.81 -7.40
N TRP A 8 1.77 -4.05 -8.45
CA TRP A 8 1.63 -2.60 -8.45
C TRP A 8 0.24 -2.16 -8.89
N VAL A 9 -0.42 -1.32 -8.06
CA VAL A 9 -1.82 -0.93 -8.26
C VAL A 9 -1.92 0.49 -8.75
N GLY A 10 -2.25 0.65 -10.04
CA GLY A 10 -2.30 1.94 -10.73
C GLY A 10 -3.59 2.17 -11.52
N ILE A 11 -4.75 1.79 -10.98
CA ILE A 11 -6.04 2.03 -11.63
C ILE A 11 -6.35 3.53 -11.62
N LYS A 12 -6.56 4.10 -12.80
CA LYS A 12 -6.99 5.49 -12.97
C LYS A 12 -8.51 5.58 -12.82
N ASN A 13 -8.98 6.41 -11.92
CA ASN A 13 -10.40 6.73 -11.82
C ASN A 13 -10.66 8.06 -12.52
N GLU A 14 -10.92 8.01 -13.82
CA GLU A 14 -11.08 9.18 -14.69
C GLU A 14 -12.31 10.05 -14.33
N ASN A 15 -13.32 9.46 -13.71
CA ASN A 15 -14.52 10.19 -13.27
C ASN A 15 -14.25 11.17 -12.12
N HIS A 16 -13.01 11.21 -11.62
CA HIS A 16 -12.60 12.04 -10.49
C HIS A 16 -11.32 12.84 -10.76
N ASN A 17 -10.96 13.08 -12.02
CA ASN A 17 -9.72 13.77 -12.40
C ASN A 17 -9.50 15.09 -11.67
N ASP A 18 -10.52 15.95 -11.57
CA ASP A 18 -10.42 17.24 -10.89
C ASP A 18 -10.16 17.10 -9.38
N LYS A 19 -10.56 15.99 -8.79
CA LYS A 19 -10.44 15.71 -7.35
C LYS A 19 -9.13 15.00 -6.98
N TYR A 20 -8.52 14.28 -7.93
CA TYR A 20 -7.38 13.40 -7.68
C TYR A 20 -6.07 13.90 -8.27
N GLY A 21 -6.09 14.99 -9.04
CA GLY A 21 -4.94 15.49 -9.77
C GLY A 21 -4.61 14.60 -11.00
N ASP A 22 -3.51 14.89 -11.66
CA ASP A 22 -3.01 14.04 -12.72
C ASP A 22 -2.38 12.75 -12.16
N PHE A 23 -2.22 11.75 -13.03
CA PHE A 23 -1.63 10.46 -12.70
C PHE A 23 -0.20 10.32 -13.25
N LYS A 24 0.48 11.41 -13.57
CA LYS A 24 1.86 11.37 -14.10
C LYS A 24 2.82 10.64 -13.19
N TYR A 25 2.63 10.78 -11.88
CA TYR A 25 3.47 10.12 -10.89
C TYR A 25 3.45 8.58 -10.99
N PHE A 26 2.44 7.98 -11.65
CA PHE A 26 2.41 6.54 -11.90
C PHE A 26 3.64 6.06 -12.65
N GLU A 27 4.10 6.81 -13.64
CA GLU A 27 5.29 6.44 -14.43
C GLU A 27 6.56 6.45 -13.55
N TYR A 28 6.67 7.41 -12.66
CA TYR A 28 7.83 7.53 -11.77
C TYR A 28 7.87 6.43 -10.72
N THR A 29 6.73 6.19 -10.04
CA THR A 29 6.65 5.12 -9.03
C THR A 29 6.84 3.74 -9.67
N LYS A 30 6.21 3.50 -10.82
CA LYS A 30 6.35 2.27 -11.59
C LYS A 30 7.81 2.00 -12.01
N ALA A 31 8.54 3.04 -12.43
CA ALA A 31 9.94 2.91 -12.81
C ALA A 31 10.80 2.38 -11.65
N THR A 32 10.57 2.86 -10.42
CA THR A 32 11.32 2.38 -9.25
C THR A 32 11.07 0.91 -8.96
N TRP A 33 9.83 0.44 -9.09
CA TRP A 33 9.48 -0.97 -8.87
C TRP A 33 9.96 -1.89 -9.99
N LYS A 34 9.94 -1.44 -11.25
CA LYS A 34 10.54 -2.18 -12.36
C LYS A 34 12.04 -2.35 -12.20
N HIS A 35 12.72 -1.31 -11.70
CA HIS A 35 14.15 -1.40 -11.35
C HIS A 35 14.39 -2.44 -10.24
N PHE A 36 13.56 -2.44 -9.18
CA PHE A 36 13.61 -3.46 -8.13
C PHE A 36 13.45 -4.87 -8.72
N CYS A 37 12.44 -5.08 -9.56
CA CYS A 37 12.20 -6.38 -10.20
C CYS A 37 13.37 -6.84 -11.05
N LYS A 38 13.99 -5.94 -11.82
CA LYS A 38 15.20 -6.25 -12.60
C LYS A 38 16.38 -6.66 -11.72
N ARG A 39 16.56 -6.01 -10.56
CA ARG A 39 17.66 -6.32 -9.64
C ARG A 39 17.52 -7.67 -8.95
N PHE A 40 16.30 -8.08 -8.63
CA PHE A 40 16.02 -9.24 -7.78
C PHE A 40 15.24 -10.36 -8.47
N ASP A 41 15.18 -10.32 -9.81
CA ASP A 41 14.46 -11.31 -10.63
C ASP A 41 13.00 -11.54 -10.15
N CYS A 42 12.28 -10.44 -9.89
CA CYS A 42 10.88 -10.49 -9.52
C CYS A 42 9.98 -10.27 -10.74
N GLU A 43 8.77 -10.83 -10.72
CA GLU A 43 7.73 -10.47 -11.67
C GLU A 43 7.13 -9.09 -11.32
N PHE A 44 6.87 -8.28 -12.34
CA PHE A 44 6.15 -7.01 -12.19
C PHE A 44 4.75 -7.15 -12.79
N VAL A 45 3.74 -7.13 -11.94
CA VAL A 45 2.33 -7.16 -12.34
C VAL A 45 1.73 -5.77 -12.18
N GLU A 46 1.29 -5.18 -13.28
CA GLU A 46 0.63 -3.88 -13.32
C GLU A 46 -0.90 -4.06 -13.29
N PHE A 47 -1.52 -3.82 -12.14
CA PHE A 47 -2.97 -3.81 -11.99
C PHE A 47 -3.50 -2.40 -12.29
N ASN A 48 -3.68 -2.09 -13.57
CA ASN A 48 -4.11 -0.78 -14.09
C ASN A 48 -5.56 -0.76 -14.61
N GLU A 49 -6.19 -1.93 -14.75
CA GLU A 49 -7.58 -2.07 -15.16
C GLU A 49 -8.39 -2.71 -14.04
N PRO A 50 -9.50 -2.10 -13.61
CA PRO A 50 -10.32 -2.69 -12.55
C PRO A 50 -11.03 -3.94 -13.05
N LEU A 51 -11.05 -5.01 -12.23
CA LEU A 51 -11.85 -6.20 -12.52
C LEU A 51 -13.34 -5.90 -12.43
N GLN A 52 -13.74 -5.10 -11.46
CA GLN A 52 -15.10 -4.60 -11.32
C GLN A 52 -15.17 -3.16 -11.83
N LYS A 53 -15.94 -2.94 -12.90
CA LYS A 53 -16.00 -1.64 -13.59
C LYS A 53 -16.76 -0.58 -12.80
N ASP A 54 -17.67 -0.97 -11.94
CA ASP A 54 -18.37 -0.04 -11.06
C ASP A 54 -17.47 0.37 -9.88
N LEU A 55 -16.71 1.43 -10.08
CA LEU A 55 -15.82 1.99 -9.06
C LEU A 55 -16.57 2.73 -7.94
N THR A 56 -17.88 2.87 -8.02
CA THR A 56 -18.69 3.41 -6.92
C THR A 56 -18.91 2.34 -5.86
N GLU A 57 -19.18 1.10 -6.27
CA GLU A 57 -19.32 -0.06 -5.40
C GLU A 57 -17.98 -0.74 -5.11
N TYR A 58 -17.12 -0.88 -6.12
CA TYR A 58 -15.82 -1.55 -6.03
C TYR A 58 -14.67 -0.57 -6.21
N ARG A 59 -14.41 0.23 -5.19
CA ARG A 59 -13.33 1.21 -5.22
C ARG A 59 -11.97 0.58 -5.41
N VAL A 60 -11.06 1.31 -6.03
CA VAL A 60 -9.69 0.87 -6.33
C VAL A 60 -8.98 0.29 -5.11
N ASN A 61 -9.10 0.93 -3.97
CA ASN A 61 -8.46 0.48 -2.73
C ASN A 61 -9.02 -0.86 -2.21
N TRP A 62 -10.30 -1.17 -2.46
CA TRP A 62 -10.85 -2.49 -2.17
C TRP A 62 -10.37 -3.52 -3.19
N GLN A 63 -10.47 -3.20 -4.49
CA GLN A 63 -10.09 -4.15 -5.54
C GLN A 63 -8.63 -4.61 -5.41
N LYS A 64 -7.71 -3.73 -5.03
CA LYS A 64 -6.31 -4.10 -4.82
C LYS A 64 -6.15 -5.20 -3.78
N ALA A 65 -6.87 -5.11 -2.66
CA ALA A 65 -6.76 -6.04 -1.56
C ALA A 65 -7.45 -7.38 -1.85
N ILE A 66 -8.63 -7.34 -2.47
CA ILE A 66 -9.48 -8.55 -2.65
C ILE A 66 -9.20 -9.32 -3.93
N TYR A 67 -8.55 -8.72 -4.94
CA TYR A 67 -8.35 -9.37 -6.24
C TYR A 67 -6.88 -9.66 -6.61
N ALA A 68 -5.94 -9.45 -5.69
CA ALA A 68 -4.52 -9.66 -6.02
C ALA A 68 -4.24 -11.10 -6.47
N PHE A 69 -4.78 -12.09 -5.77
CA PHE A 69 -4.63 -13.50 -6.16
C PHE A 69 -5.31 -13.80 -7.49
N ASP A 70 -6.55 -13.34 -7.69
CA ASP A 70 -7.30 -13.59 -8.93
C ASP A 70 -6.56 -13.05 -10.16
N VAL A 71 -5.98 -11.85 -10.06
CA VAL A 71 -5.21 -11.24 -11.15
C VAL A 71 -3.96 -12.05 -11.45
N ILE A 72 -3.18 -12.40 -10.43
CA ILE A 72 -1.91 -13.16 -10.60
C ILE A 72 -2.18 -14.52 -11.21
N GLU A 73 -3.24 -15.21 -10.76
CA GLU A 73 -3.66 -16.51 -11.32
C GLU A 73 -4.14 -16.40 -12.76
N SER A 74 -4.92 -15.36 -13.09
CA SER A 74 -5.39 -15.15 -14.45
C SER A 74 -4.25 -14.95 -15.45
N LEU A 75 -3.09 -14.47 -14.97
CA LEU A 75 -1.87 -14.31 -15.75
C LEU A 75 -1.02 -15.59 -15.81
N GLY A 76 -1.41 -16.65 -15.09
CA GLY A 76 -0.66 -17.90 -15.02
C GLY A 76 0.70 -17.79 -14.33
N ILE A 77 0.87 -16.82 -13.43
CA ILE A 77 2.13 -16.55 -12.74
C ILE A 77 2.27 -17.49 -11.54
N ASP A 78 3.34 -18.28 -11.53
CA ASP A 78 3.73 -19.08 -10.37
C ASP A 78 4.64 -18.25 -9.45
N TYR A 79 4.18 -17.96 -8.24
CA TYR A 79 4.81 -17.03 -7.31
C TYR A 79 5.25 -17.68 -5.99
N ASP A 80 6.23 -17.08 -5.36
CA ASP A 80 6.65 -17.37 -3.99
C ASP A 80 5.97 -16.43 -2.98
N GLN A 81 6.17 -15.13 -3.15
CA GLN A 81 5.56 -14.09 -2.34
C GLN A 81 5.02 -12.96 -3.24
N ILE A 82 3.99 -12.27 -2.78
CA ILE A 82 3.35 -11.13 -3.45
C ILE A 82 3.52 -9.90 -2.57
N ALA A 83 4.17 -8.86 -3.07
CA ALA A 83 4.15 -7.54 -2.47
C ALA A 83 3.11 -6.67 -3.19
N LEU A 84 1.99 -6.40 -2.53
CA LEU A 84 1.00 -5.44 -2.99
C LEU A 84 1.50 -4.03 -2.67
N VAL A 85 1.64 -3.19 -3.70
CA VAL A 85 2.16 -1.84 -3.57
C VAL A 85 1.22 -0.82 -4.23
N ASP A 86 0.89 0.23 -3.51
CA ASP A 86 0.11 1.35 -4.05
C ASP A 86 0.93 2.12 -5.09
N SER A 87 0.26 2.71 -6.08
CA SER A 87 0.88 3.63 -7.05
C SER A 87 1.51 4.86 -6.43
N THR A 88 1.30 5.10 -5.16
CA THR A 88 1.93 6.18 -4.39
C THR A 88 3.22 5.76 -3.68
N CYS A 89 3.68 4.53 -3.90
CA CYS A 89 4.91 4.01 -3.29
C CYS A 89 6.06 4.06 -4.28
N MET A 90 7.22 4.55 -3.84
CA MET A 90 8.50 4.47 -4.56
C MET A 90 9.50 3.67 -3.74
N TYR A 91 10.40 3.00 -4.42
CA TYR A 91 11.44 2.19 -3.78
C TYR A 91 12.82 2.64 -4.20
N LYS A 92 13.74 2.76 -3.24
CA LYS A 92 15.09 3.27 -3.48
C LYS A 92 15.90 2.31 -4.35
N TRP A 93 16.69 2.84 -5.26
CA TRP A 93 17.46 2.10 -6.28
C TRP A 93 18.47 1.08 -5.71
N ASP A 94 19.09 1.39 -4.57
CA ASP A 94 20.11 0.55 -3.91
C ASP A 94 19.56 -0.21 -2.69
N ALA A 95 18.25 -0.11 -2.41
CA ALA A 95 17.64 -0.79 -1.29
C ALA A 95 17.77 -2.31 -1.42
N PRO A 96 17.99 -3.05 -0.30
CA PRO A 96 18.10 -4.49 -0.33
C PRO A 96 16.75 -5.17 -0.59
N ASN A 97 16.81 -6.47 -0.91
CA ASN A 97 15.63 -7.28 -1.14
C ASN A 97 14.83 -7.50 0.15
N PHE A 98 13.66 -6.89 0.26
CA PHE A 98 12.82 -7.04 1.46
C PHE A 98 12.16 -8.43 1.55
N PHE A 99 12.00 -9.15 0.45
CA PHE A 99 11.43 -10.50 0.49
C PHE A 99 12.25 -11.47 1.33
N GLU A 100 13.56 -11.25 1.45
CA GLU A 100 14.46 -12.06 2.29
C GLU A 100 14.23 -11.85 3.80
N LEU A 101 13.47 -10.82 4.18
CA LEU A 101 13.23 -10.43 5.57
C LEU A 101 11.82 -10.79 6.06
N THR A 102 11.00 -11.43 5.23
CA THR A 102 9.57 -11.64 5.52
C THR A 102 9.31 -12.85 6.41
N ASP A 103 10.24 -13.83 6.46
CA ASP A 103 10.04 -15.16 7.04
C ASP A 103 8.81 -15.88 6.48
N HIS A 104 8.44 -15.57 5.24
CA HIS A 104 7.21 -16.02 4.56
C HIS A 104 5.90 -15.74 5.34
N LYS A 105 5.93 -14.79 6.28
CA LYS A 105 4.76 -14.34 7.03
C LYS A 105 3.97 -13.29 6.24
N PHE A 106 2.78 -13.00 6.71
CA PHE A 106 2.09 -11.78 6.30
C PHE A 106 2.85 -10.57 6.84
N VAL A 107 3.27 -9.65 5.98
CA VAL A 107 4.06 -8.47 6.38
C VAL A 107 3.26 -7.21 6.15
N GLY A 108 3.31 -6.31 7.12
CA GLY A 108 2.76 -4.97 7.00
C GLY A 108 3.53 -3.97 7.86
N TRP A 109 3.45 -2.71 7.50
CA TRP A 109 4.05 -1.64 8.29
C TRP A 109 3.04 -1.09 9.29
N ARG A 110 3.41 -1.03 10.57
CA ARG A 110 2.59 -0.38 11.60
C ARG A 110 2.30 1.06 11.20
N ASP A 111 1.03 1.41 11.18
CA ASP A 111 0.59 2.78 10.90
C ASP A 111 0.44 3.55 12.21
N PHE A 112 1.33 4.52 12.42
CA PHE A 112 1.32 5.39 13.60
C PHE A 112 1.17 6.88 13.24
N ASP A 113 0.90 7.18 11.98
CA ASP A 113 0.95 8.55 11.47
C ASP A 113 -0.07 9.47 12.11
N ASN A 114 -1.29 8.97 12.27
CA ASN A 114 -2.38 9.70 12.86
C ASN A 114 -3.19 8.79 13.79
N MET A 115 -2.72 8.66 15.02
CA MET A 115 -3.32 7.79 16.02
C MET A 115 -4.79 8.11 16.29
N ASN A 116 -5.17 9.38 16.26
CA ASN A 116 -6.57 9.79 16.45
C ASN A 116 -7.44 9.30 15.26
N TRP A 117 -6.94 9.43 14.03
CA TRP A 117 -7.64 8.93 12.85
C TRP A 117 -7.80 7.41 12.90
N ILE A 118 -6.74 6.69 13.28
CA ILE A 118 -6.76 5.22 13.43
C ILE A 118 -7.76 4.82 14.51
N TYR A 119 -7.68 5.43 15.69
CA TYR A 119 -8.58 5.14 16.78
C TYR A 119 -10.06 5.36 16.40
N GLN A 120 -10.39 6.51 15.80
CA GLN A 120 -11.75 6.80 15.34
C GLN A 120 -12.21 5.80 14.26
N SER A 121 -11.32 5.40 13.36
CA SER A 121 -11.63 4.40 12.36
C SER A 121 -11.93 3.04 13.02
N ILE A 122 -11.07 2.57 13.92
CA ILE A 122 -11.29 1.34 14.65
C ILE A 122 -12.64 1.38 15.40
N GLN A 123 -12.91 2.45 16.18
CA GLN A 123 -14.18 2.54 16.91
C GLN A 123 -15.39 2.56 15.97
N GLY A 124 -15.29 3.19 14.81
CA GLY A 124 -16.39 3.27 13.85
C GLY A 124 -16.73 1.93 13.19
N TYR A 125 -15.74 1.09 12.92
CA TYR A 125 -15.97 -0.25 12.34
C TYR A 125 -16.26 -1.33 13.38
N LYS A 126 -15.96 -1.07 14.65
CA LYS A 126 -16.08 -2.05 15.75
C LYS A 126 -17.44 -2.75 15.84
N PRO A 127 -18.60 -2.05 15.73
CA PRO A 127 -19.92 -2.71 15.79
C PRO A 127 -20.12 -3.72 14.67
N PHE A 128 -19.61 -3.46 13.48
CA PHE A 128 -19.68 -4.38 12.34
C PHE A 128 -18.92 -5.69 12.62
N PHE A 129 -17.84 -5.63 13.38
CA PHE A 129 -17.01 -6.78 13.77
C PHE A 129 -17.37 -7.33 15.18
N ASN A 130 -18.65 -7.29 15.55
CA ASN A 130 -19.16 -7.85 16.82
C ASN A 130 -18.39 -7.36 18.05
N ASP A 131 -18.06 -6.09 18.09
CA ASP A 131 -17.31 -5.43 19.17
C ASP A 131 -15.92 -6.04 19.43
N PHE A 132 -15.34 -6.73 18.44
CA PHE A 132 -13.97 -7.24 18.54
C PHE A 132 -13.00 -6.14 18.99
N LYS A 133 -12.14 -6.47 19.94
CA LYS A 133 -11.13 -5.53 20.46
C LYS A 133 -9.86 -5.62 19.63
N LEU A 134 -9.82 -4.85 18.55
CA LEU A 134 -8.64 -4.76 17.70
C LEU A 134 -7.45 -4.16 18.48
N ASN A 135 -6.32 -4.85 18.44
CA ASN A 135 -5.06 -4.34 18.98
C ASN A 135 -4.47 -3.27 18.05
N MET A 136 -4.59 -2.01 18.48
CA MET A 136 -4.13 -0.86 17.70
C MET A 136 -2.60 -0.84 17.49
N THR A 137 -1.81 -1.48 18.37
CA THR A 137 -0.36 -1.53 18.23
C THR A 137 0.09 -2.41 17.06
N ASN A 138 -0.79 -3.28 16.57
CA ASN A 138 -0.56 -4.14 15.40
C ASN A 138 -1.34 -3.68 14.17
N TYR A 139 -1.85 -2.45 14.18
CA TYR A 139 -2.55 -1.87 13.05
C TYR A 139 -1.56 -1.53 11.93
N ILE A 140 -1.76 -2.10 10.75
CA ILE A 140 -0.87 -1.93 9.59
C ILE A 140 -1.48 -1.05 8.51
N ASN A 141 -0.60 -0.43 7.73
CA ASN A 141 -0.96 0.31 6.52
C ASN A 141 -1.20 -0.67 5.36
N SER A 142 -2.30 -0.50 4.62
CA SER A 142 -2.66 -1.37 3.48
C SER A 142 -2.02 -0.96 2.15
N GLY A 143 -1.27 0.14 2.11
CA GLY A 143 -0.63 0.63 0.89
C GLY A 143 0.64 -0.13 0.49
N PHE A 144 1.18 -0.92 1.40
CA PHE A 144 2.28 -1.85 1.16
C PHE A 144 2.14 -3.04 2.12
N ILE A 145 1.81 -4.19 1.60
CA ILE A 145 1.71 -5.45 2.34
C ILE A 145 2.34 -6.57 1.54
N ILE A 146 2.86 -7.61 2.22
CA ILE A 146 3.43 -8.78 1.58
C ILE A 146 2.71 -10.02 2.12
N PHE A 147 2.39 -10.94 1.25
CA PHE A 147 1.72 -12.20 1.59
C PHE A 147 2.10 -13.29 0.58
N ASN A 148 1.68 -14.51 0.84
CA ASN A 148 1.98 -15.67 -0.01
C ASN A 148 0.81 -16.66 0.00
N GLU A 149 1.02 -17.83 -0.59
CA GLU A 149 0.00 -18.88 -0.70
C GLU A 149 -0.63 -19.29 0.63
N ALA A 150 0.14 -19.28 1.74
CA ALA A 150 -0.40 -19.63 3.05
C ALA A 150 -1.49 -18.65 3.55
N HIS A 151 -1.57 -17.45 2.95
CA HIS A 151 -2.56 -16.44 3.30
C HIS A 151 -3.76 -16.39 2.34
N ARG A 152 -3.79 -17.28 1.34
CA ARG A 152 -4.84 -17.31 0.31
C ARG A 152 -6.25 -17.43 0.90
N GLU A 153 -6.46 -18.38 1.80
CA GLU A 153 -7.77 -18.60 2.43
C GLU A 153 -8.23 -17.36 3.20
N THR A 154 -7.33 -16.72 3.93
CA THR A 154 -7.63 -15.48 4.66
C THR A 154 -8.01 -14.34 3.72
N MET A 155 -7.27 -14.16 2.62
CA MET A 155 -7.58 -13.10 1.66
C MET A 155 -8.84 -13.39 0.85
N GLN A 156 -9.09 -14.66 0.53
CA GLN A 156 -10.33 -15.08 -0.13
C GLN A 156 -11.55 -14.85 0.77
N SER A 157 -11.46 -15.22 2.05
CA SER A 157 -12.54 -14.95 3.01
C SER A 157 -12.71 -13.44 3.28
N PHE A 158 -11.65 -12.63 3.18
CA PHE A 158 -11.75 -11.18 3.22
C PHE A 158 -12.49 -10.61 1.99
N LYS A 159 -12.26 -11.17 0.81
CA LYS A 159 -13.02 -10.86 -0.41
C LYS A 159 -14.50 -11.17 -0.23
N GLU A 160 -14.84 -12.37 0.24
CA GLU A 160 -16.21 -12.79 0.50
C GLU A 160 -16.89 -11.89 1.54
N LEU A 161 -16.18 -11.51 2.60
CA LEU A 161 -16.67 -10.54 3.59
C LEU A 161 -17.07 -9.22 2.92
N TYR A 162 -16.21 -8.69 2.03
CA TYR A 162 -16.53 -7.46 1.31
C TYR A 162 -17.72 -7.63 0.37
N GLU A 163 -17.70 -8.65 -0.48
CA GLU A 163 -18.74 -8.89 -1.49
C GLU A 163 -20.13 -9.08 -0.86
N ASN A 164 -20.20 -9.79 0.27
CA ASN A 164 -21.44 -10.01 0.99
C ASN A 164 -21.93 -8.78 1.78
N ASN A 165 -21.05 -7.81 2.08
CA ASN A 165 -21.38 -6.66 2.93
C ASN A 165 -21.00 -5.32 2.31
N LYS A 166 -20.79 -5.25 1.00
CA LYS A 166 -20.25 -4.04 0.31
C LYS A 166 -21.07 -2.78 0.60
N GLN A 167 -22.40 -2.86 0.62
CA GLN A 167 -23.26 -1.71 0.90
C GLN A 167 -23.05 -1.18 2.33
N VAL A 168 -22.83 -2.08 3.30
CA VAL A 168 -22.53 -1.69 4.68
C VAL A 168 -21.16 -1.03 4.75
N PHE A 169 -20.14 -1.60 4.10
CA PHE A 169 -18.81 -1.00 4.06
C PHE A 169 -18.82 0.36 3.38
N MET A 170 -19.55 0.53 2.30
CA MET A 170 -19.70 1.83 1.65
C MET A 170 -20.37 2.84 2.58
N GLN A 171 -21.43 2.45 3.27
CA GLN A 171 -22.09 3.32 4.24
C GLN A 171 -21.15 3.71 5.40
N LEU A 172 -20.39 2.75 5.92
CA LEU A 172 -19.41 3.01 6.97
C LEU A 172 -18.33 4.00 6.50
N GLN A 173 -17.72 3.74 5.34
CA GLN A 173 -16.59 4.55 4.87
C GLN A 173 -16.99 5.94 4.36
N ASP A 174 -18.22 6.16 3.88
CA ASP A 174 -18.63 7.40 3.23
C ASP A 174 -19.51 8.28 4.10
N VAL A 175 -20.33 7.65 4.95
CA VAL A 175 -21.38 8.37 5.69
C VAL A 175 -21.09 8.36 7.19
N ILE A 176 -20.84 7.20 7.77
CA ILE A 176 -20.76 7.01 9.24
C ILE A 176 -19.36 7.36 9.76
N VAL A 177 -18.36 6.60 9.33
CA VAL A 177 -16.98 6.71 9.84
C VAL A 177 -16.16 7.71 9.01
N LYS A 178 -16.37 7.74 7.69
CA LYS A 178 -15.72 8.62 6.70
C LYS A 178 -14.20 8.43 6.65
N LYS A 179 -13.72 7.24 6.97
CA LYS A 179 -12.30 6.87 6.97
C LYS A 179 -12.13 5.36 7.03
N GLY A 180 -10.89 4.89 6.93
CA GLY A 180 -10.54 3.48 7.15
C GLY A 180 -10.67 2.58 5.93
N ASN A 181 -11.48 2.94 4.95
CA ASN A 181 -11.68 2.21 3.68
C ASN A 181 -11.41 0.69 3.77
N ASP A 182 -10.47 0.18 2.98
CA ASP A 182 -9.98 -1.21 2.99
C ASP A 182 -9.07 -1.50 4.21
N GLN A 183 -8.29 -0.51 4.65
CA GLN A 183 -7.25 -0.69 5.66
C GLN A 183 -7.80 -1.14 7.02
N THR A 184 -8.84 -0.49 7.53
CA THR A 184 -9.39 -0.84 8.85
C THR A 184 -10.10 -2.20 8.84
N PRO A 185 -10.96 -2.53 7.87
CA PRO A 185 -11.52 -3.88 7.74
C PRO A 185 -10.47 -4.96 7.58
N LEU A 186 -9.41 -4.74 6.79
CA LEU A 186 -8.31 -5.70 6.65
C LEU A 186 -7.63 -5.96 8.00
N ASN A 187 -7.34 -4.91 8.78
CA ASN A 187 -6.74 -5.06 10.09
C ASN A 187 -7.62 -5.83 11.08
N TYR A 188 -8.94 -5.61 11.04
CA TYR A 188 -9.90 -6.44 11.80
C TYR A 188 -9.83 -7.89 11.35
N TRP A 189 -9.88 -8.13 10.05
CA TRP A 189 -9.93 -9.47 9.49
C TRP A 189 -8.69 -10.30 9.80
N LEU A 190 -7.51 -9.69 9.65
CA LEU A 190 -6.23 -10.33 10.00
C LEU A 190 -6.18 -10.73 11.49
N GLN A 191 -6.63 -9.85 12.39
CA GLN A 191 -6.59 -10.13 13.82
C GLN A 191 -7.68 -11.12 14.29
N ILE A 192 -8.87 -11.06 13.73
CA ILE A 192 -9.96 -12.03 14.01
C ILE A 192 -9.53 -13.43 13.58
N ASN A 193 -8.84 -13.56 12.46
CA ASN A 193 -8.36 -14.83 11.94
C ASN A 193 -6.97 -15.24 12.50
N ASN A 194 -6.47 -14.52 13.51
CA ASN A 194 -5.19 -14.78 14.17
C ASN A 194 -4.00 -14.92 13.20
N VAL A 195 -3.99 -14.12 12.12
CA VAL A 195 -2.88 -14.11 11.17
C VAL A 195 -1.63 -13.56 11.86
N ASP A 196 -0.53 -14.32 11.77
CA ASP A 196 0.77 -13.87 12.29
C ASP A 196 1.37 -12.79 11.38
N VAL A 197 1.10 -11.54 11.70
CA VAL A 197 1.56 -10.38 10.93
C VAL A 197 2.91 -9.91 11.43
N LYS A 198 3.93 -10.04 10.59
CA LYS A 198 5.27 -9.49 10.83
C LYS A 198 5.28 -7.98 10.61
N THR A 199 5.61 -7.22 11.64
CA THR A 199 5.62 -5.74 11.62
C THR A 199 6.95 -5.12 12.02
N ASP A 200 7.98 -5.94 12.17
CA ASP A 200 9.28 -5.58 12.75
C ASP A 200 10.42 -5.47 11.73
N LEU A 201 10.09 -5.28 10.45
CA LEU A 201 11.12 -4.97 9.45
C LEU A 201 11.98 -3.77 9.88
N PRO A 202 13.25 -3.72 9.46
CA PRO A 202 14.15 -2.63 9.81
C PRO A 202 13.56 -1.24 9.56
N MET A 203 13.93 -0.27 10.38
CA MET A 203 13.40 1.10 10.35
C MET A 203 13.53 1.76 8.96
N ALA A 204 14.60 1.44 8.21
CA ALA A 204 14.80 1.97 6.86
C ALA A 204 13.64 1.67 5.90
N TYR A 205 12.94 0.55 6.10
CA TYR A 205 11.74 0.21 5.34
C TYR A 205 10.47 0.90 5.88
N LYS A 206 10.56 1.59 7.01
CA LYS A 206 9.44 2.24 7.71
C LYS A 206 9.51 3.77 7.72
N LEU A 207 10.55 4.36 7.12
CA LEU A 207 10.73 5.82 7.09
C LEU A 207 9.67 6.55 6.23
N THR A 208 8.68 5.82 5.78
CA THR A 208 7.55 6.32 5.00
C THR A 208 6.83 7.50 5.63
N HIS A 209 6.77 7.54 6.97
CA HIS A 209 6.01 8.55 7.69
C HIS A 209 6.83 9.79 8.09
N MET A 210 8.14 9.66 8.21
CA MET A 210 8.99 10.78 8.57
C MET A 210 9.11 11.82 7.45
N HIS A 211 9.22 11.35 6.21
CA HIS A 211 9.34 12.24 5.07
C HIS A 211 8.04 12.97 4.71
N ARG A 212 6.86 12.49 5.14
CA ARG A 212 5.61 13.23 4.94
C ARG A 212 5.68 14.65 5.49
N ARG A 213 6.21 14.82 6.70
CA ARG A 213 6.33 16.16 7.32
C ARG A 213 7.30 17.04 6.55
N ASP A 214 8.42 16.48 6.12
CA ASP A 214 9.44 17.20 5.38
C ASP A 214 8.96 17.56 3.98
N LEU A 215 8.31 16.63 3.28
CA LEU A 215 7.72 16.87 1.97
C LEU A 215 6.58 17.90 2.02
N PHE A 216 5.67 17.83 2.99
CA PHE A 216 4.56 18.77 3.14
C PHE A 216 5.03 20.20 3.39
N LYS A 217 6.17 20.39 4.04
CA LYS A 217 6.71 21.70 4.35
C LYS A 217 7.65 22.20 3.27
N TYR A 218 7.93 21.39 2.25
CA TYR A 218 8.98 21.65 1.25
C TYR A 218 10.34 22.00 1.86
N ASN A 219 10.51 21.70 3.14
CA ASN A 219 11.71 21.96 3.90
C ASN A 219 12.42 20.65 4.20
N TRP A 220 13.04 20.10 3.17
CA TRP A 220 13.78 18.85 3.27
C TRP A 220 15.03 19.06 4.11
N GLN A 221 15.13 18.32 5.21
CA GLN A 221 16.37 18.30 5.97
C GLN A 221 17.46 17.65 5.12
N LEU A 222 18.59 18.33 5.01
CA LEU A 222 19.69 17.90 4.16
C LEU A 222 20.86 17.41 5.02
N ASN A 223 21.55 16.41 4.50
CA ASN A 223 22.86 16.02 4.98
C ASN A 223 23.95 17.04 4.54
N VAL A 224 25.16 16.83 5.02
CA VAL A 224 26.35 17.59 4.59
C VAL A 224 26.58 17.51 3.09
N ASP A 225 26.21 16.37 2.48
CA ASP A 225 26.27 16.11 1.04
C ASP A 225 25.04 16.63 0.27
N GLN A 226 24.20 17.42 0.89
CA GLN A 226 22.97 17.96 0.33
C GLN A 226 21.91 16.91 -0.07
N THR A 227 22.07 15.66 0.39
CA THR A 227 21.07 14.62 0.16
C THR A 227 19.98 14.70 1.25
N PRO A 228 18.69 14.74 0.92
CA PRO A 228 17.62 14.67 1.90
C PRO A 228 17.71 13.42 2.78
N TYR A 229 17.49 13.58 4.08
CA TYR A 229 17.63 12.47 5.04
C TYR A 229 16.72 11.28 4.72
N PHE A 230 15.49 11.52 4.25
CA PHE A 230 14.59 10.43 3.89
C PHE A 230 15.08 9.62 2.68
N ILE A 231 15.81 10.26 1.76
CA ILE A 231 16.45 9.56 0.62
C ILE A 231 17.65 8.76 1.10
N LYS A 232 18.46 9.34 1.99
CA LYS A 232 19.66 8.68 2.48
C LYS A 232 19.37 7.43 3.31
N TYR A 233 18.38 7.50 4.19
CA TYR A 233 18.11 6.48 5.20
C TYR A 233 16.86 5.65 4.96
N GLY A 234 15.97 6.06 4.07
CA GLY A 234 14.75 5.34 3.75
C GLY A 234 14.86 4.52 2.48
N TYR A 235 14.28 3.33 2.49
CA TYR A 235 14.23 2.44 1.34
C TYR A 235 12.90 2.47 0.60
N ASN A 236 11.82 2.77 1.30
CA ASN A 236 10.47 2.83 0.75
C ASN A 236 9.82 4.18 1.12
N TRP A 237 9.28 4.87 0.13
CA TRP A 237 8.62 6.16 0.29
C TRP A 237 7.18 6.07 -0.15
N ILE A 238 6.23 6.24 0.80
CA ILE A 238 4.79 6.21 0.53
C ILE A 238 4.25 7.63 0.59
N PHE A 239 3.67 8.10 -0.49
CA PHE A 239 3.12 9.45 -0.65
C PHE A 239 1.61 9.53 -0.35
N ASN A 240 1.08 8.55 0.39
CA ASN A 240 -0.27 8.59 0.92
C ASN A 240 -0.42 9.77 1.89
N GLY A 241 -1.55 10.46 1.87
CA GLY A 241 -1.81 11.58 2.76
C GLY A 241 -1.26 12.94 2.27
N ILE A 242 -0.46 12.98 1.20
CA ILE A 242 -0.21 14.22 0.47
C ILE A 242 -1.50 14.64 -0.23
N PRO A 243 -1.89 15.93 -0.18
CA PRO A 243 -3.04 16.42 -0.93
C PRO A 243 -2.95 16.00 -2.40
N LYS A 244 -4.04 15.48 -2.93
CA LYS A 244 -4.04 14.81 -4.24
C LYS A 244 -3.56 15.74 -5.37
N HIS A 245 -3.90 17.01 -5.29
CA HIS A 245 -3.48 18.02 -6.26
C HIS A 245 -1.98 18.38 -6.20
N GLU A 246 -1.32 18.11 -5.07
CA GLU A 246 0.12 18.36 -4.89
C GLU A 246 0.97 17.10 -5.14
N ARG A 247 0.35 15.91 -5.09
CA ARG A 247 1.05 14.63 -5.09
C ARG A 247 1.94 14.45 -6.30
N SER A 248 1.43 14.70 -7.50
CA SER A 248 2.21 14.58 -8.74
C SER A 248 3.44 15.47 -8.73
N GLN A 249 3.29 16.72 -8.29
CA GLN A 249 4.40 17.66 -8.22
C GLN A 249 5.48 17.20 -7.23
N VAL A 250 5.09 16.72 -6.05
CA VAL A 250 6.03 16.25 -5.03
C VAL A 250 6.78 15.01 -5.50
N ILE A 251 6.08 14.05 -6.10
CA ILE A 251 6.72 12.83 -6.61
C ILE A 251 7.61 13.15 -7.81
N GLU A 252 7.20 14.05 -8.72
CA GLU A 252 8.02 14.49 -9.85
C GLU A 252 9.29 15.21 -9.36
N GLN A 253 9.20 16.04 -8.35
CA GLN A 253 10.36 16.70 -7.76
C GLN A 253 11.36 15.69 -7.20
N LEU A 254 10.87 14.70 -6.46
CA LEU A 254 11.72 13.60 -5.98
C LEU A 254 12.31 12.82 -7.15
N TRP A 255 11.50 12.42 -8.14
CA TRP A 255 11.95 11.68 -9.29
C TRP A 255 13.07 12.41 -10.04
N ASN A 256 12.92 13.69 -10.29
CA ASN A 256 13.96 14.50 -10.96
C ASN A 256 15.27 14.55 -10.16
N PHE A 257 15.21 14.43 -8.84
CA PHE A 257 16.39 14.36 -8.00
C PHE A 257 17.09 12.99 -8.05
N ILE A 258 16.34 11.88 -8.17
CA ILE A 258 16.89 10.52 -8.03
C ILE A 258 16.98 9.71 -9.33
N LYS A 259 16.33 10.11 -10.42
CA LYS A 259 16.14 9.30 -11.66
C LYS A 259 17.44 8.74 -12.24
N HIS A 260 18.54 9.48 -12.14
CA HIS A 260 19.85 9.06 -12.64
C HIS A 260 20.39 7.78 -11.97
N ASN A 261 19.82 7.36 -10.84
CA ASN A 261 20.21 6.13 -10.17
C ASN A 261 19.43 4.89 -10.69
N TYR A 262 18.43 5.08 -11.55
CA TYR A 262 17.60 4.01 -12.10
C TYR A 262 17.92 3.71 -13.59
N GLU A 263 18.78 4.50 -14.21
CA GLU A 263 19.33 4.32 -15.56
C GLU A 263 20.46 3.27 -15.52
#